data_4c5ad76e3b41d2d53fdcc73249657ed5
#
_entry.id   4c5ad76e3b41d2d53fdcc73249657ed5
#
_cell.length_a   1.000
_cell.length_b   1.000
_cell.length_c   1.000
_cell.angle_alpha   90.00
_cell.angle_beta   90.00
_cell.angle_gamma   90.00
#
_symmetry.space_group_name_H-M   'P 1'
#
loop_
_entity.id
_entity.type
_entity.pdbx_description
1 polymer ?
#
loop_
_entity_poly.entity_id
_entity_poly.type
_entity_poly.pdbx_seq_one_letter_code
_entity_poly.pdbx_strand_id
1 'polypeptide(L)'
;MLSKLHHVGYRCRDAAETVDFYVQAIGLKFAAALIDHVPSTGLRATNNNVFFEMEDGSYICFFEVLGSEQPLVPVPGDLAQHLALEVRDQARAEEITARLQARGVAVEGPVIHDVAGDGIHGELARSWYFRDPNGHRMELIVKPEVAQTVIWNDLEKAAYATLTEWEALKKASLTA
;
A
#
# COMPACT_ATOMS: atom_id res chain seq x y z
N MET A 1 7.03 -23.41 -0.78
CA MET A 1 6.00 -22.52 -0.21
C MET A 1 6.65 -21.18 0.04
N LEU A 2 6.02 -20.06 -0.36
CA LEU A 2 6.51 -18.72 -0.04
C LEU A 2 6.22 -18.43 1.43
N SER A 3 7.16 -17.85 2.18
CA SER A 3 7.04 -17.65 3.62
C SER A 3 6.44 -16.29 4.01
N LYS A 4 6.91 -15.21 3.38
CA LYS A 4 6.43 -13.84 3.60
C LYS A 4 6.86 -12.89 2.48
N LEU A 5 6.30 -11.68 2.46
CA LEU A 5 6.83 -10.61 1.63
C LEU A 5 8.19 -10.16 2.20
N HIS A 6 9.24 -10.17 1.38
CA HIS A 6 10.56 -9.65 1.78
C HIS A 6 10.57 -8.12 1.68
N HIS A 7 10.31 -7.60 0.49
CA HIS A 7 10.16 -6.16 0.27
C HIS A 7 9.29 -5.88 -0.95
N VAL A 8 8.75 -4.67 -0.99
CA VAL A 8 8.15 -4.05 -2.17
C VAL A 8 9.02 -2.88 -2.59
N GLY A 9 9.24 -2.72 -3.90
CA GLY A 9 10.09 -1.67 -4.46
C GLY A 9 9.29 -0.65 -5.26
N TYR A 10 9.47 0.63 -4.95
CA TYR A 10 8.89 1.77 -5.66
C TYR A 10 9.97 2.71 -6.13
N ARG A 11 9.62 3.59 -7.04
CA ARG A 11 10.49 4.69 -7.43
C ARG A 11 10.23 5.93 -6.59
N CYS A 12 11.28 6.70 -6.31
CA CYS A 12 11.15 8.04 -5.76
C CYS A 12 11.92 9.06 -6.60
N ARG A 13 11.49 10.31 -6.48
CA ARG A 13 12.14 11.46 -7.11
C ARG A 13 13.36 11.88 -6.31
N ASP A 14 13.23 11.86 -4.99
CA ASP A 14 14.23 12.33 -4.03
C ASP A 14 14.20 11.39 -2.81
N ALA A 15 15.33 10.73 -2.54
CA ALA A 15 15.44 9.78 -1.44
C ALA A 15 15.41 10.49 -0.07
N ALA A 16 15.95 11.70 0.06
CA ALA A 16 15.95 12.44 1.32
C ALA A 16 14.54 12.92 1.69
N GLU A 17 13.78 13.45 0.73
CA GLU A 17 12.35 13.79 0.90
C GLU A 17 11.55 12.57 1.28
N THR A 18 11.80 11.43 0.62
CA THR A 18 11.13 10.15 0.89
C THR A 18 11.44 9.66 2.30
N VAL A 19 12.70 9.72 2.73
CA VAL A 19 13.10 9.34 4.11
C VAL A 19 12.42 10.22 5.13
N ASP A 20 12.44 11.55 4.94
CA ASP A 20 11.76 12.46 5.86
C ASP A 20 10.27 12.13 5.99
N PHE A 21 9.60 11.89 4.87
CA PHE A 21 8.18 11.55 4.87
C PHE A 21 7.89 10.25 5.62
N TYR A 22 8.55 9.16 5.27
CA TYR A 22 8.26 7.84 5.85
C TYR A 22 8.69 7.74 7.32
N VAL A 23 9.73 8.45 7.73
CA VAL A 23 10.16 8.49 9.14
C VAL A 23 9.29 9.44 9.96
N GLN A 24 9.11 10.70 9.51
CA GLN A 24 8.48 11.73 10.35
C GLN A 24 6.96 11.74 10.26
N ALA A 25 6.35 11.46 9.10
CA ALA A 25 4.90 11.47 8.96
C ALA A 25 4.31 10.07 9.26
N ILE A 26 4.84 9.01 8.67
CA ILE A 26 4.33 7.65 8.86
C ILE A 26 4.85 7.04 10.16
N GLY A 27 6.13 7.26 10.50
CA GLY A 27 6.77 6.74 11.69
C GLY A 27 7.43 5.38 11.49
N LEU A 28 7.88 5.07 10.25
CA LEU A 28 8.64 3.87 9.96
C LEU A 28 10.10 4.03 10.38
N LYS A 29 10.74 2.91 10.65
CA LYS A 29 12.18 2.85 10.92
C LYS A 29 12.95 2.91 9.60
N PHE A 30 13.82 3.92 9.43
CA PHE A 30 14.79 3.93 8.35
C PHE A 30 15.86 2.87 8.62
N ALA A 31 15.85 1.80 7.82
CA ALA A 31 16.67 0.61 8.08
C ALA A 31 18.00 0.62 7.35
N ALA A 32 18.02 1.06 6.08
CA ALA A 32 19.23 1.07 5.28
C ALA A 32 19.16 2.03 4.08
N ALA A 33 20.32 2.44 3.59
CA ALA A 33 20.49 3.07 2.30
C ALA A 33 21.67 2.42 1.57
N LEU A 34 21.52 2.21 0.25
CA LEU A 34 22.53 1.59 -0.60
C LEU A 34 22.67 2.41 -1.89
N ILE A 35 23.89 2.85 -2.17
CA ILE A 35 24.23 3.41 -3.50
C ILE A 35 24.76 2.24 -4.34
N ASP A 36 24.06 1.94 -5.42
CA ASP A 36 24.37 0.79 -6.26
C ASP A 36 24.08 1.07 -7.74
N HIS A 37 24.50 0.14 -8.58
CA HIS A 37 24.09 0.04 -9.98
C HIS A 37 23.00 -1.03 -10.06
N VAL A 38 21.93 -0.81 -10.85
CA VAL A 38 20.80 -1.76 -10.92
C VAL A 38 21.15 -3.01 -11.73
N PRO A 39 21.73 -4.07 -11.11
CA PRO A 39 22.27 -5.22 -11.86
C PRO A 39 21.18 -6.00 -12.60
N SER A 40 19.98 -6.06 -12.02
CA SER A 40 18.85 -6.83 -12.55
C SER A 40 18.24 -6.26 -13.81
N THR A 41 18.49 -4.98 -14.12
CA THR A 41 17.91 -4.30 -15.29
C THR A 41 18.90 -4.07 -16.43
N GLY A 42 20.16 -4.38 -16.21
CA GLY A 42 21.25 -4.04 -17.14
C GLY A 42 21.54 -2.54 -17.28
N LEU A 43 20.81 -1.70 -16.55
CA LEU A 43 21.03 -0.26 -16.52
C LEU A 43 22.27 0.06 -15.69
N ARG A 44 23.21 0.79 -16.28
CA ARG A 44 24.40 1.32 -15.58
C ARG A 44 24.09 2.66 -14.89
N ALA A 45 22.86 2.83 -14.41
CA ALA A 45 22.48 4.03 -13.70
C ALA A 45 22.86 3.92 -12.22
N THR A 46 23.46 4.98 -11.68
CA THR A 46 23.65 5.10 -10.24
C THR A 46 22.30 5.33 -9.58
N ASN A 47 21.98 4.53 -8.59
CA ASN A 47 20.76 4.69 -7.81
C ASN A 47 21.07 4.68 -6.31
N ASN A 48 20.17 5.27 -5.54
CA ASN A 48 20.13 5.15 -4.09
C ASN A 48 18.87 4.38 -3.69
N ASN A 49 19.05 3.29 -2.98
CA ASN A 49 17.97 2.44 -2.48
C ASN A 49 17.80 2.72 -1.00
N VAL A 50 16.65 3.23 -0.58
CA VAL A 50 16.32 3.47 0.82
C VAL A 50 15.28 2.49 1.31
N PHE A 51 15.51 1.87 2.47
CA PHE A 51 14.68 0.81 3.04
C PHE A 51 14.05 1.23 4.36
N PHE A 52 12.76 0.99 4.49
CA PHE A 52 11.99 1.19 5.73
C PHE A 52 11.52 -0.16 6.24
N GLU A 53 11.83 -0.46 7.50
CA GLU A 53 11.51 -1.73 8.15
C GLU A 53 10.09 -1.69 8.75
N MET A 54 9.34 -2.76 8.49
CA MET A 54 8.06 -3.06 9.11
C MET A 54 8.25 -3.95 10.34
N GLU A 55 7.28 -3.98 11.26
CA GLU A 55 7.35 -4.77 12.50
C GLU A 55 7.50 -6.28 12.25
N ASP A 56 6.98 -6.78 11.14
CA ASP A 56 7.11 -8.19 10.73
C ASP A 56 8.47 -8.53 10.08
N GLY A 57 9.37 -7.54 9.95
CA GLY A 57 10.67 -7.66 9.30
C GLY A 57 10.61 -7.71 7.77
N SER A 58 9.49 -7.30 7.15
CA SER A 58 9.44 -6.93 5.74
C SER A 58 9.86 -5.48 5.53
N TYR A 59 10.05 -5.07 4.27
CA TYR A 59 10.53 -3.72 3.96
C TYR A 59 9.72 -3.07 2.85
N ILE A 60 9.63 -1.74 2.93
CA ILE A 60 9.31 -0.89 1.78
C ILE A 60 10.64 -0.28 1.31
N CYS A 61 10.91 -0.39 0.02
CA CYS A 61 12.13 0.12 -0.60
C CYS A 61 11.78 1.17 -1.65
N PHE A 62 12.54 2.27 -1.68
CA PHE A 62 12.44 3.28 -2.73
C PHE A 62 13.76 3.45 -3.44
N PHE A 63 13.66 3.61 -4.77
CA PHE A 63 14.78 3.76 -5.68
C PHE A 63 14.77 5.17 -6.28
N GLU A 64 15.75 5.99 -5.92
CA GLU A 64 16.09 7.19 -6.65
C GLU A 64 17.12 6.83 -7.71
N VAL A 65 16.77 6.98 -8.98
CA VAL A 65 17.66 6.63 -10.11
C VAL A 65 18.09 7.92 -10.81
N LEU A 66 19.36 8.24 -10.73
CA LEU A 66 19.89 9.46 -11.33
C LEU A 66 19.71 9.48 -12.85
N GLY A 67 19.21 10.61 -13.35
CA GLY A 67 19.02 10.83 -14.79
C GLY A 67 17.87 10.00 -15.41
N SER A 68 17.02 9.38 -14.61
CA SER A 68 15.90 8.63 -15.13
C SER A 68 14.68 9.52 -15.35
N GLU A 69 14.14 9.47 -16.58
CA GLU A 69 12.90 10.15 -16.98
C GLU A 69 11.65 9.25 -16.87
N GLN A 70 11.82 8.01 -16.40
CA GLN A 70 10.69 7.09 -16.25
C GLN A 70 9.71 7.60 -15.18
N PRO A 71 8.39 7.37 -15.36
CA PRO A 71 7.39 7.81 -14.39
C PRO A 71 7.61 7.17 -13.01
N LEU A 72 7.28 7.92 -11.95
CA LEU A 72 7.39 7.44 -10.57
C LEU A 72 6.30 6.41 -10.27
N VAL A 73 5.10 6.62 -10.80
CA VAL A 73 3.96 5.71 -10.69
C VAL A 73 3.57 5.18 -12.05
N PRO A 74 3.26 3.89 -12.19
CA PRO A 74 2.93 3.28 -13.49
C PRO A 74 1.73 3.94 -14.17
N VAL A 75 0.66 4.20 -13.42
CA VAL A 75 -0.56 4.85 -13.90
C VAL A 75 -0.94 5.96 -12.93
N PRO A 76 -0.67 7.23 -13.25
CA PRO A 76 -1.07 8.35 -12.40
C PRO A 76 -2.60 8.38 -12.21
N GLY A 77 -3.03 8.52 -10.96
CA GLY A 77 -4.45 8.59 -10.61
C GLY A 77 -5.16 7.25 -10.47
N ASP A 78 -4.51 6.12 -10.76
CA ASP A 78 -5.09 4.80 -10.52
C ASP A 78 -5.47 4.64 -9.04
N LEU A 79 -6.72 4.22 -8.81
CA LEU A 79 -7.27 3.98 -7.48
C LEU A 79 -7.10 2.53 -7.03
N ALA A 80 -6.91 1.60 -7.96
CA ALA A 80 -6.78 0.19 -7.67
C ALA A 80 -5.37 -0.17 -7.19
N GLN A 81 -4.33 0.44 -7.80
CA GLN A 81 -2.94 0.17 -7.43
C GLN A 81 -2.54 0.97 -6.20
N HIS A 82 -2.41 0.31 -5.06
CA HIS A 82 -1.99 0.93 -3.79
C HIS A 82 -1.20 -0.06 -2.92
N LEU A 83 -0.53 0.48 -1.91
CA LEU A 83 0.09 -0.30 -0.84
C LEU A 83 -0.66 -0.05 0.47
N ALA A 84 -1.23 -1.11 1.03
CA ALA A 84 -1.88 -1.08 2.33
C ALA A 84 -0.90 -1.44 3.45
N LEU A 85 -0.83 -0.59 4.46
CA LEU A 85 -0.04 -0.76 5.67
C LEU A 85 -0.98 -1.01 6.84
N GLU A 86 -0.90 -2.20 7.42
CA GLU A 86 -1.68 -2.52 8.60
C GLU A 86 -1.21 -1.70 9.79
N VAL A 87 -2.16 -1.07 10.47
CA VAL A 87 -1.95 -0.28 11.67
C VAL A 87 -2.64 -0.98 12.83
N ARG A 88 -1.97 -1.07 13.97
CA ARG A 88 -2.43 -1.82 15.13
C ARG A 88 -3.84 -1.46 15.60
N ASP A 89 -4.19 -0.18 15.59
CA ASP A 89 -5.48 0.31 16.07
C ASP A 89 -5.86 1.66 15.44
N GLN A 90 -7.11 2.05 15.63
CA GLN A 90 -7.65 3.30 15.10
C GLN A 90 -6.92 4.54 15.66
N ALA A 91 -6.58 4.55 16.93
CA ALA A 91 -5.90 5.70 17.54
C ALA A 91 -4.55 5.97 16.87
N ARG A 92 -3.82 4.91 16.52
CA ARG A 92 -2.55 5.03 15.79
C ARG A 92 -2.76 5.50 14.36
N ALA A 93 -3.81 5.03 13.68
CA ALA A 93 -4.16 5.50 12.34
C ALA A 93 -4.51 7.00 12.33
N GLU A 94 -5.30 7.45 13.31
CA GLU A 94 -5.65 8.86 13.49
C GLU A 94 -4.44 9.74 13.81
N GLU A 95 -3.51 9.26 14.63
CA GLU A 95 -2.25 9.96 14.92
C GLU A 95 -1.40 10.15 13.65
N ILE A 96 -1.25 9.11 12.82
CA ILE A 96 -0.54 9.19 11.54
C ILE A 96 -1.28 10.16 10.61
N THR A 97 -2.60 10.04 10.50
CA THR A 97 -3.44 10.94 9.69
C THR A 97 -3.27 12.40 10.08
N ALA A 98 -3.25 12.71 11.38
CA ALA A 98 -3.01 14.07 11.87
C ALA A 98 -1.64 14.62 11.46
N ARG A 99 -0.58 13.79 11.52
CA ARG A 99 0.76 14.19 11.05
C ARG A 99 0.79 14.43 9.54
N LEU A 100 0.12 13.59 8.75
CA LEU A 100 0.01 13.77 7.30
C LEU A 100 -0.71 15.07 6.96
N GLN A 101 -1.85 15.34 7.59
CA GLN A 101 -2.63 16.56 7.40
C GLN A 101 -1.86 17.82 7.81
N ALA A 102 -1.10 17.76 8.91
CA ALA A 102 -0.23 18.86 9.35
C ALA A 102 0.87 19.18 8.34
N ARG A 103 1.23 18.25 7.47
CA ARG A 103 2.18 18.41 6.36
C ARG A 103 1.48 18.76 5.03
N GLY A 104 0.17 19.02 5.05
CA GLY A 104 -0.61 19.37 3.85
C GLY A 104 -1.00 18.20 2.97
N VAL A 105 -0.82 16.96 3.43
CA VAL A 105 -1.23 15.77 2.69
C VAL A 105 -2.73 15.55 2.83
N ALA A 106 -3.44 15.47 1.71
CA ALA A 106 -4.85 15.11 1.71
C ALA A 106 -5.02 13.63 2.10
N VAL A 107 -5.89 13.38 3.07
CA VAL A 107 -6.24 12.03 3.54
C VAL A 107 -7.72 11.82 3.38
N GLU A 108 -8.09 10.75 2.69
CA GLU A 108 -9.46 10.28 2.50
C GLU A 108 -9.76 9.16 3.50
N GLY A 109 -10.82 9.26 4.26
CA GLY A 109 -11.22 8.24 5.24
C GLY A 109 -11.71 8.81 6.57
N PRO A 110 -12.12 7.95 7.53
CA PRO A 110 -12.09 6.49 7.39
C PRO A 110 -13.10 5.95 6.38
N VAL A 111 -12.66 5.08 5.48
CA VAL A 111 -13.51 4.28 4.61
C VAL A 111 -13.77 2.94 5.29
N ILE A 112 -15.05 2.62 5.50
CA ILE A 112 -15.43 1.35 6.12
C ILE A 112 -15.62 0.32 5.00
N HIS A 113 -14.89 -0.77 5.09
CA HIS A 113 -15.06 -1.92 4.22
C HIS A 113 -16.02 -2.92 4.87
N ASP A 114 -17.20 -3.03 4.28
CA ASP A 114 -18.22 -4.00 4.64
C ASP A 114 -18.41 -4.94 3.46
N VAL A 115 -18.16 -6.24 3.68
CA VAL A 115 -18.14 -7.26 2.60
C VAL A 115 -19.49 -7.42 1.93
N ALA A 116 -20.57 -7.25 2.66
CA ALA A 116 -21.92 -7.42 2.13
C ALA A 116 -22.60 -6.11 1.77
N GLY A 117 -22.08 -4.96 2.21
CA GLY A 117 -22.73 -3.66 2.08
C GLY A 117 -24.05 -3.55 2.83
N ASP A 118 -24.35 -4.51 3.70
CA ASP A 118 -25.62 -4.62 4.41
C ASP A 118 -25.52 -4.25 5.90
N GLY A 119 -24.33 -3.98 6.39
CA GLY A 119 -24.05 -3.69 7.80
C GLY A 119 -24.29 -4.86 8.76
N ILE A 120 -24.66 -6.04 8.23
CA ILE A 120 -25.03 -7.21 9.03
C ILE A 120 -23.81 -8.12 9.28
N HIS A 121 -22.97 -8.27 8.26
CA HIS A 121 -21.78 -9.12 8.33
C HIS A 121 -20.59 -8.46 9.02
N GLY A 122 -20.74 -7.19 9.40
CA GLY A 122 -19.75 -6.44 10.16
C GLY A 122 -18.63 -5.84 9.32
N GLU A 123 -17.90 -4.98 9.98
CA GLU A 123 -16.77 -4.26 9.40
C GLU A 123 -15.60 -5.18 9.19
N LEU A 124 -15.16 -5.32 7.93
CA LEU A 124 -13.94 -6.06 7.57
C LEU A 124 -12.69 -5.25 7.93
N ALA A 125 -12.71 -3.96 7.62
CA ALA A 125 -11.58 -3.05 7.87
C ALA A 125 -12.02 -1.59 7.79
N ARG A 126 -11.20 -0.70 8.39
CA ARG A 126 -11.24 0.75 8.20
C ARG A 126 -9.97 1.20 7.54
N SER A 127 -10.09 2.06 6.53
CA SER A 127 -8.95 2.49 5.74
C SER A 127 -8.89 4.01 5.59
N TRP A 128 -7.68 4.53 5.56
CA TRP A 128 -7.36 5.92 5.25
C TRP A 128 -6.40 5.93 4.07
N TYR A 129 -6.78 6.63 3.00
CA TYR A 129 -6.01 6.71 1.76
C TYR A 129 -5.33 8.05 1.62
N PHE A 130 -4.10 8.04 1.14
CA PHE A 130 -3.32 9.25 0.85
C PHE A 130 -2.32 8.98 -0.27
N ARG A 131 -1.64 10.04 -0.74
CA ARG A 131 -0.51 9.89 -1.65
C ARG A 131 0.76 10.33 -0.96
N ASP A 132 1.83 9.57 -1.17
CA ASP A 132 3.16 9.95 -0.75
C ASP A 132 3.73 11.09 -1.65
N PRO A 133 4.89 11.69 -1.35
CA PRO A 133 5.49 12.75 -2.17
C PRO A 133 5.79 12.35 -3.61
N ASN A 134 5.88 11.05 -3.90
CA ASN A 134 6.13 10.50 -5.22
C ASN A 134 4.85 10.20 -6.00
N GLY A 135 3.68 10.35 -5.38
CA GLY A 135 2.37 10.09 -5.97
C GLY A 135 1.87 8.65 -5.80
N HIS A 136 2.60 7.79 -5.09
CA HIS A 136 2.12 6.44 -4.80
C HIS A 136 0.90 6.50 -3.90
N ARG A 137 -0.16 5.75 -4.25
CA ARG A 137 -1.33 5.60 -3.39
C ARG A 137 -1.00 4.67 -2.24
N MET A 138 -1.19 5.17 -1.04
CA MET A 138 -0.96 4.49 0.21
C MET A 138 -2.28 4.33 0.95
N GLU A 139 -2.38 3.27 1.74
CA GLU A 139 -3.50 2.99 2.60
C GLU A 139 -2.99 2.67 4.01
N LEU A 140 -3.57 3.26 5.03
CA LEU A 140 -3.50 2.74 6.40
C LEU A 140 -4.75 1.89 6.61
N ILE A 141 -4.58 0.66 7.05
CA ILE A 141 -5.70 -0.26 7.29
C ILE A 141 -5.71 -0.74 8.73
N VAL A 142 -6.83 -0.59 9.40
CA VAL A 142 -7.10 -1.12 10.73
C VAL A 142 -8.10 -2.27 10.59
N LYS A 143 -7.77 -3.40 11.16
CA LYS A 143 -8.58 -4.62 11.12
C LYS A 143 -9.23 -4.86 12.49
N PRO A 144 -10.55 -5.10 12.58
CA PRO A 144 -11.19 -5.53 13.82
C PRO A 144 -10.75 -6.96 14.17
N GLU A 145 -10.30 -7.19 15.41
CA GLU A 145 -9.68 -8.47 15.81
C GLU A 145 -10.57 -9.70 15.62
N VAL A 146 -11.87 -9.60 15.83
CA VAL A 146 -12.78 -10.74 15.89
C VAL A 146 -13.47 -11.04 14.55
N ALA A 147 -13.80 -10.02 13.78
CA ALA A 147 -14.55 -10.19 12.54
C ALA A 147 -13.70 -10.79 11.39
N GLN A 148 -12.41 -10.55 11.41
CA GLN A 148 -11.53 -10.89 10.29
C GLN A 148 -11.40 -12.38 10.02
N THR A 149 -11.17 -13.20 11.06
CA THR A 149 -10.96 -14.64 10.86
C THR A 149 -12.19 -15.30 10.28
N VAL A 150 -13.38 -14.91 10.73
CA VAL A 150 -14.66 -15.47 10.24
C VAL A 150 -14.91 -15.02 8.81
N ILE A 151 -14.79 -13.72 8.53
CA ILE A 151 -15.05 -13.15 7.21
C ILE A 151 -14.06 -13.70 6.17
N TRP A 152 -12.76 -13.72 6.49
CA TRP A 152 -11.75 -14.26 5.57
C TRP A 152 -11.94 -15.77 5.31
N ASN A 153 -12.33 -16.55 6.30
CA ASN A 153 -12.64 -17.96 6.10
C ASN A 153 -13.83 -18.18 5.15
N ASP A 154 -14.83 -17.31 5.19
CA ASP A 154 -15.98 -17.40 4.30
C ASP A 154 -15.65 -16.89 2.90
N LEU A 155 -14.86 -15.83 2.77
CA LEU A 155 -14.33 -15.35 1.48
C LEU A 155 -13.43 -16.41 0.82
N GLU A 156 -12.58 -17.09 1.57
CA GLU A 156 -11.73 -18.18 1.07
C GLU A 156 -12.57 -19.33 0.50
N LYS A 157 -13.60 -19.76 1.22
CA LYS A 157 -14.52 -20.80 0.75
C LYS A 157 -15.26 -20.40 -0.53
N ALA A 158 -15.64 -19.14 -0.65
CA ALA A 158 -16.38 -18.59 -1.78
C ALA A 158 -15.48 -18.20 -2.98
N ALA A 159 -14.16 -18.12 -2.83
CA ALA A 159 -13.25 -17.47 -3.76
C ALA A 159 -13.42 -17.93 -5.23
N TYR A 160 -13.44 -19.24 -5.49
CA TYR A 160 -13.60 -19.77 -6.85
C TYR A 160 -15.01 -19.58 -7.41
N ALA A 161 -16.04 -19.61 -6.57
CA ALA A 161 -17.41 -19.35 -6.99
C ALA A 161 -17.58 -17.89 -7.41
N THR A 162 -17.07 -16.96 -6.60
CA THR A 162 -17.05 -15.51 -6.91
C THR A 162 -16.28 -15.20 -8.19
N LEU A 163 -15.12 -15.85 -8.41
CA LEU A 163 -14.36 -15.69 -9.66
C LEU A 163 -15.17 -16.19 -10.86
N THR A 164 -15.88 -17.31 -10.73
CA THR A 164 -16.75 -17.86 -11.81
C THR A 164 -17.90 -16.92 -12.14
N GLU A 165 -18.53 -16.34 -11.13
CA GLU A 165 -19.58 -15.33 -11.29
C GLU A 165 -19.04 -14.08 -12.01
N TRP A 166 -17.87 -13.59 -11.61
CA TRP A 166 -17.22 -12.47 -12.26
C TRP A 166 -16.95 -12.72 -13.76
N GLU A 167 -16.49 -13.93 -14.13
CA GLU A 167 -16.29 -14.32 -15.52
C GLU A 167 -17.61 -14.33 -16.32
N ALA A 168 -18.72 -14.71 -15.69
CA ALA A 168 -20.04 -14.67 -16.31
C ALA A 168 -20.52 -13.22 -16.53
N LEU A 169 -20.32 -12.34 -15.55
CA LEU A 169 -20.65 -10.91 -15.64
C LEU A 169 -19.85 -10.22 -16.75
N LYS A 170 -18.55 -10.50 -16.89
CA LYS A 170 -17.73 -9.97 -17.98
C LYS A 170 -18.27 -10.39 -19.36
N LYS A 171 -18.64 -11.66 -19.53
CA LYS A 171 -19.22 -12.15 -20.79
C LYS A 171 -20.53 -11.45 -21.12
N ALA A 172 -21.40 -11.26 -20.13
CA ALA A 172 -22.66 -10.56 -20.31
C ALA A 172 -22.48 -9.09 -20.72
N SER A 173 -21.50 -8.39 -20.12
CA SER A 173 -21.21 -6.98 -20.43
C SER A 173 -20.60 -6.76 -21.80
N LEU A 174 -19.97 -7.77 -22.41
CA LEU A 174 -19.40 -7.70 -23.76
C LEU A 174 -20.45 -7.96 -24.86
N THR A 175 -21.64 -8.45 -24.49
CA THR A 175 -22.73 -8.79 -25.43
C THR A 175 -23.88 -7.79 -25.36
N ALA A 176 -23.82 -6.78 -24.50
CA ALA A 176 -24.76 -5.68 -24.38
C ALA A 176 -24.24 -4.41 -25.07
#